data_b7947e7db1e9e15f3b0ea48e2e22cd2e
#
_entry.id   b7947e7db1e9e15f3b0ea48e2e22cd2e
#
_cell.length_a   1.000
_cell.length_b   1.000
_cell.length_c   1.000
_cell.angle_alpha   90.00
_cell.angle_beta   90.00
_cell.angle_gamma   90.00
#
_symmetry.space_group_name_H-M   'P 1'
#
loop_
_entity.id
_entity.type
_entity.pdbx_description
1 polymer ?
#
loop_
_entity_poly.entity_id
_entity_poly.type
_entity_poly.pdbx_seq_one_letter_code
_entity_poly.pdbx_strand_id
1 'polypeptide(L)'
;MSSPIRRSDYIAAIHAAYPELRIERMRLNDEGQYNDILIVNDDLIFRFPRHAEEIEKLEKEIALLDQIRSALPLPIPEPTYRRLVPRAVGHVFAGYRMLPGEPLWRETVAAITDPAVMRLLMTQLATFLGALHGIPTDHVAALLPVADWRQLWAGLEEEIRAALFPHLPPSAHEQIAARFAAFLNDPGNFAFMPTVIHGDFGTGNLLWDAHAGAMTAVIDFGSAGLGDPALDIAALLTYGEPFVRLGFAAYPAMETMLPRARFYLSTFLLQEALYGVQHDDPDAVERGLTPYLTDEGERG
;
A
#
# COMPACT_ATOMS: atom_id res chain seq x y z
N MET A 1 -8.64 -30.01 9.91
CA MET A 1 -8.64 -28.62 10.39
C MET A 1 -7.41 -28.45 11.28
N SER A 2 -6.43 -27.64 10.87
CA SER A 2 -5.27 -27.34 11.73
C SER A 2 -5.74 -26.50 12.91
N SER A 3 -5.21 -26.78 14.11
CA SER A 3 -5.48 -25.94 15.29
C SER A 3 -5.03 -24.50 15.00
N PRO A 4 -5.74 -23.48 15.53
CA PRO A 4 -5.32 -22.10 15.37
C PRO A 4 -3.90 -21.91 15.91
N ILE A 5 -3.06 -21.21 15.16
CA ILE A 5 -1.68 -20.89 15.56
C ILE A 5 -1.73 -19.97 16.77
N ARG A 6 -0.96 -20.32 17.79
CA ARG A 6 -0.91 -19.56 19.05
C ARG A 6 0.34 -18.69 19.10
N ARG A 7 0.29 -17.65 19.90
CA ARG A 7 1.44 -16.77 20.18
C ARG A 7 2.71 -17.53 20.56
N SER A 8 2.57 -18.63 21.33
CA SER A 8 3.67 -19.51 21.72
C SER A 8 4.37 -20.16 20.54
N ASP A 9 3.65 -20.42 19.44
CA ASP A 9 4.17 -21.09 18.27
C ASP A 9 5.07 -20.15 17.46
N TYR A 10 4.71 -18.87 17.38
CA TYR A 10 5.56 -17.83 16.79
C TYR A 10 6.87 -17.62 17.55
N ILE A 11 6.81 -17.60 18.89
CA ILE A 11 8.01 -17.49 19.73
C ILE A 11 8.92 -18.70 19.51
N ALA A 12 8.34 -19.90 19.50
CA ALA A 12 9.10 -21.11 19.25
C ALA A 12 9.76 -21.10 17.87
N ALA A 13 9.08 -20.56 16.84
CA ALA A 13 9.64 -20.41 15.51
C ALA A 13 10.81 -19.41 15.48
N ILE A 14 10.69 -18.28 16.19
CA ILE A 14 11.77 -17.27 16.31
C ILE A 14 12.97 -17.88 17.04
N HIS A 15 12.76 -18.49 18.23
CA HIS A 15 13.86 -19.08 19.00
C HIS A 15 14.54 -20.25 18.30
N ALA A 16 13.80 -21.02 17.49
CA ALA A 16 14.40 -22.10 16.70
C ALA A 16 15.37 -21.58 15.61
N ALA A 17 15.15 -20.34 15.10
CA ALA A 17 16.02 -19.71 14.12
C ALA A 17 17.08 -18.81 14.76
N TYR A 18 16.75 -18.17 15.88
CA TYR A 18 17.57 -17.16 16.58
C TYR A 18 17.54 -17.43 18.09
N PRO A 19 18.24 -18.48 18.56
CA PRO A 19 18.20 -18.89 19.98
C PRO A 19 18.82 -17.84 20.92
N GLU A 20 19.67 -16.96 20.42
CA GLU A 20 20.29 -15.88 21.18
C GLU A 20 19.37 -14.66 21.36
N LEU A 21 18.26 -14.55 20.61
CA LEU A 21 17.35 -13.42 20.71
C LEU A 21 16.55 -13.51 22.02
N ARG A 22 16.82 -12.59 22.93
CA ARG A 22 16.05 -12.46 24.17
C ARG A 22 14.71 -11.79 23.91
N ILE A 23 13.63 -12.47 24.22
CA ILE A 23 12.26 -11.94 24.15
C ILE A 23 11.78 -11.68 25.57
N GLU A 24 11.81 -10.41 26.01
CA GLU A 24 11.37 -9.98 27.34
C GLU A 24 9.93 -9.52 27.32
N ARG A 25 9.55 -8.82 26.26
CA ARG A 25 8.19 -8.28 26.05
C ARG A 25 7.73 -8.61 24.64
N MET A 26 6.44 -8.83 24.50
CA MET A 26 5.84 -9.02 23.19
C MET A 26 4.38 -8.60 23.17
N ARG A 27 3.96 -8.15 22.00
CA ARG A 27 2.58 -7.82 21.68
C ARG A 27 2.25 -8.37 20.31
N LEU A 28 1.14 -9.09 20.21
CA LEU A 28 0.57 -9.54 18.95
C LEU A 28 -0.40 -8.47 18.46
N ASN A 29 -0.25 -8.03 17.23
CA ASN A 29 -1.26 -7.31 16.47
C ASN A 29 -1.76 -8.26 15.38
N ASP A 30 -3.01 -8.69 15.51
CA ASP A 30 -3.71 -9.60 14.64
C ASP A 30 -4.82 -8.92 13.80
N GLU A 31 -4.85 -7.59 13.80
CA GLU A 31 -5.78 -6.80 13.00
C GLU A 31 -5.43 -6.81 11.50
N GLY A 32 -4.17 -7.16 11.14
CA GLY A 32 -3.73 -7.26 9.75
C GLY A 32 -4.40 -8.41 8.99
N GLN A 33 -4.69 -8.19 7.70
CA GLN A 33 -5.42 -9.14 6.86
C GLN A 33 -4.55 -10.35 6.45
N TYR A 34 -3.28 -10.13 6.14
CA TYR A 34 -2.40 -11.10 5.49
C TYR A 34 -1.32 -11.66 6.41
N ASN A 35 -0.93 -10.91 7.42
CA ASN A 35 0.12 -11.28 8.34
C ASN A 35 -0.30 -11.04 9.79
N ASP A 36 0.10 -11.96 10.67
CA ASP A 36 0.17 -11.67 12.09
C ASP A 36 1.46 -10.91 12.40
N ILE A 37 1.36 -9.81 13.13
CA ILE A 37 2.49 -8.95 13.48
C ILE A 37 2.82 -9.13 14.96
N LEU A 38 4.02 -9.65 15.24
CA LEU A 38 4.54 -9.77 16.58
C LEU A 38 5.55 -8.66 16.84
N ILE A 39 5.23 -7.76 17.76
CA ILE A 39 6.16 -6.72 18.23
C ILE A 39 6.91 -7.28 19.43
N VAL A 40 8.24 -7.34 19.33
CA VAL A 40 9.14 -7.90 20.34
C VAL A 40 10.02 -6.79 20.91
N ASN A 41 10.05 -6.71 22.24
CA ASN A 41 10.85 -5.77 23.03
C ASN A 41 10.62 -4.29 22.67
N ASP A 42 9.47 -3.97 22.04
CA ASP A 42 9.13 -2.63 21.54
C ASP A 42 10.12 -2.06 20.48
N ASP A 43 10.96 -2.94 19.89
CA ASP A 43 12.03 -2.57 18.95
C ASP A 43 12.04 -3.41 17.68
N LEU A 44 11.51 -4.63 17.72
CA LEU A 44 11.51 -5.56 16.60
C LEU A 44 10.09 -5.89 16.16
N ILE A 45 9.89 -5.96 14.86
CA ILE A 45 8.65 -6.41 14.24
C ILE A 45 8.92 -7.73 13.54
N PHE A 46 8.08 -8.73 13.81
CA PHE A 46 8.06 -10.00 13.08
C PHE A 46 6.72 -10.16 12.39
N ARG A 47 6.73 -10.41 11.09
CA ARG A 47 5.55 -10.65 10.25
C ARG A 47 5.46 -12.13 9.92
N PHE A 48 4.34 -12.76 10.27
CA PHE A 48 4.05 -14.17 9.99
C PHE A 48 2.88 -14.27 9.02
N PRO A 49 3.06 -14.84 7.82
CA PRO A 49 1.96 -15.09 6.89
C PRO A 49 0.83 -15.92 7.52
N ARG A 50 -0.42 -15.48 7.37
CA ARG A 50 -1.61 -16.20 7.84
C ARG A 50 -2.00 -17.38 6.95
N HIS A 51 -1.69 -17.27 5.64
CA HIS A 51 -2.06 -18.24 4.63
C HIS A 51 -0.84 -18.67 3.81
N ALA A 52 -0.92 -19.87 3.22
CA ALA A 52 0.20 -20.43 2.45
C ALA A 52 0.58 -19.59 1.21
N GLU A 53 -0.39 -18.94 0.59
CA GLU A 53 -0.21 -18.02 -0.55
C GLU A 53 0.56 -16.74 -0.17
N GLU A 54 0.43 -16.29 1.08
CA GLU A 54 1.14 -15.10 1.57
C GLU A 54 2.63 -15.38 1.83
N ILE A 55 3.03 -16.63 1.94
CA ILE A 55 4.44 -17.01 2.10
C ILE A 55 5.24 -16.60 0.85
N GLU A 56 4.72 -16.84 -0.35
CA GLU A 56 5.40 -16.47 -1.58
C GLU A 56 5.50 -14.95 -1.73
N LYS A 57 4.46 -14.23 -1.34
CA LYS A 57 4.47 -12.76 -1.35
C LYS A 57 5.53 -12.21 -0.40
N LEU A 58 5.62 -12.74 0.83
CA LEU A 58 6.63 -12.34 1.79
C LEU A 58 8.06 -12.65 1.29
N GLU A 59 8.28 -13.80 0.65
CA GLU A 59 9.59 -14.14 0.06
C GLU A 59 9.98 -13.15 -1.04
N LYS A 60 9.05 -12.78 -1.91
CA LYS A 60 9.26 -11.78 -2.97
C LYS A 60 9.51 -10.39 -2.39
N GLU A 61 8.75 -9.98 -1.38
CA GLU A 61 8.95 -8.70 -0.69
C GLU A 61 10.35 -8.61 -0.07
N ILE A 62 10.80 -9.65 0.65
CA ILE A 62 12.14 -9.69 1.22
C ILE A 62 13.22 -9.52 0.14
N ALA A 63 13.09 -10.29 -0.95
CA ALA A 63 14.04 -10.22 -2.05
C ALA A 63 14.04 -8.84 -2.74
N LEU A 64 12.87 -8.22 -2.90
CA LEU A 64 12.73 -6.87 -3.42
C LEU A 64 13.43 -5.84 -2.52
N LEU A 65 13.10 -5.85 -1.22
CA LEU A 65 13.69 -4.93 -0.24
C LEU A 65 15.22 -5.02 -0.22
N ASP A 66 15.80 -6.22 -0.29
CA ASP A 66 17.25 -6.42 -0.37
C ASP A 66 17.87 -5.74 -1.61
N GLN A 67 17.15 -5.70 -2.73
CA GLN A 67 17.64 -5.12 -3.99
C GLN A 67 17.48 -3.60 -4.07
N ILE A 68 16.37 -3.05 -3.54
CA ILE A 68 16.03 -1.65 -3.79
C ILE A 68 16.49 -0.71 -2.67
N ARG A 69 16.72 -1.22 -1.45
CA ARG A 69 16.97 -0.39 -0.25
C ARG A 69 18.08 0.64 -0.43
N SER A 70 19.20 0.25 -1.03
CA SER A 70 20.35 1.14 -1.21
C SER A 70 20.11 2.29 -2.21
N ALA A 71 19.07 2.20 -3.04
CA ALA A 71 18.74 3.22 -4.03
C ALA A 71 17.76 4.27 -3.50
N LEU A 72 17.13 4.03 -2.33
CA LEU A 72 16.06 4.86 -1.82
C LEU A 72 16.55 5.90 -0.79
N PRO A 73 16.05 7.15 -0.84
CA PRO A 73 16.52 8.24 0.03
C PRO A 73 15.92 8.21 1.45
N LEU A 74 14.86 7.44 1.68
CA LEU A 74 14.27 7.24 3.00
C LEU A 74 14.45 5.78 3.43
N PRO A 75 14.59 5.52 4.73
CA PRO A 75 14.61 4.17 5.28
C PRO A 75 13.37 3.35 4.86
N ILE A 76 13.60 2.08 4.55
CA ILE A 76 12.56 1.07 4.34
C ILE A 76 12.88 -0.16 5.20
N PRO A 77 11.93 -1.10 5.43
CA PRO A 77 12.18 -2.29 6.22
C PRO A 77 13.42 -3.06 5.75
N GLU A 78 14.23 -3.52 6.71
CA GLU A 78 15.39 -4.37 6.48
C GLU A 78 15.18 -5.72 7.17
N PRO A 79 14.68 -6.77 6.46
CA PRO A 79 14.43 -8.07 7.05
C PRO A 79 15.73 -8.79 7.44
N THR A 80 16.30 -8.41 8.59
CA THR A 80 17.53 -9.01 9.14
C THR A 80 17.28 -10.36 9.81
N TYR A 81 16.05 -10.57 10.32
CA TYR A 81 15.59 -11.84 10.85
C TYR A 81 14.66 -12.49 9.82
N ARG A 82 15.05 -13.63 9.28
CA ARG A 82 14.23 -14.33 8.30
C ARG A 82 14.30 -15.84 8.48
N ARG A 83 13.15 -16.48 8.32
CA ARG A 83 13.04 -17.93 8.25
C ARG A 83 12.04 -18.28 7.15
N LEU A 84 12.53 -18.90 6.08
CA LEU A 84 11.75 -19.23 4.88
C LEU A 84 11.53 -20.75 4.74
N VAL A 85 12.17 -21.55 5.57
CA VAL A 85 12.01 -23.00 5.62
C VAL A 85 11.79 -23.49 7.05
N PRO A 86 10.89 -24.47 7.26
CA PRO A 86 9.99 -25.06 6.25
C PRO A 86 8.94 -24.02 5.77
N ARG A 87 8.49 -24.13 4.50
CA ARG A 87 7.42 -23.27 3.94
C ARG A 87 6.07 -23.67 4.51
N ALA A 88 5.82 -23.30 5.75
CA ALA A 88 4.58 -23.57 6.45
C ALA A 88 4.16 -22.36 7.28
N VAL A 89 2.84 -22.12 7.35
CA VAL A 89 2.24 -21.07 8.18
C VAL A 89 2.65 -21.28 9.65
N GLY A 90 3.00 -20.18 10.33
CA GLY A 90 3.53 -20.19 11.69
C GLY A 90 5.03 -20.52 11.81
N HIS A 91 5.69 -20.92 10.72
CA HIS A 91 7.13 -21.18 10.68
C HIS A 91 7.92 -20.19 9.83
N VAL A 92 7.30 -19.69 8.76
CA VAL A 92 7.90 -18.65 7.90
C VAL A 92 7.65 -17.28 8.52
N PHE A 93 8.70 -16.45 8.56
CA PHE A 93 8.59 -15.07 8.99
C PHE A 93 9.68 -14.16 8.39
N ALA A 94 9.38 -12.87 8.35
CA ALA A 94 10.34 -11.78 8.21
C ALA A 94 10.34 -10.94 9.48
N GLY A 95 11.51 -10.59 9.99
CA GLY A 95 11.65 -9.72 11.15
C GLY A 95 12.67 -8.61 10.88
N TYR A 96 12.38 -7.42 11.38
CA TYR A 96 13.21 -6.24 11.22
C TYR A 96 13.07 -5.30 12.40
N ARG A 97 14.03 -4.39 12.55
CA ARG A 97 13.96 -3.33 13.54
C ARG A 97 12.83 -2.37 13.20
N MET A 98 12.03 -2.02 14.19
CA MET A 98 10.94 -1.07 14.04
C MET A 98 11.50 0.28 13.58
N LEU A 99 10.96 0.80 12.49
CA LEU A 99 11.37 2.11 11.97
C LEU A 99 10.72 3.22 12.78
N PRO A 100 11.44 4.32 13.06
CA PRO A 100 10.94 5.41 13.88
C PRO A 100 9.89 6.24 13.13
N GLY A 101 9.00 6.87 13.91
CA GLY A 101 7.97 7.75 13.40
C GLY A 101 6.57 7.21 13.62
N GLU A 102 5.59 8.01 13.29
CA GLU A 102 4.17 7.70 13.32
C GLU A 102 3.58 7.82 11.91
N PRO A 103 2.47 7.13 11.60
CA PRO A 103 1.84 7.25 10.29
C PRO A 103 1.42 8.69 10.00
N LEU A 104 1.70 9.15 8.78
CA LEU A 104 1.29 10.47 8.31
C LEU A 104 -0.17 10.41 7.86
N TRP A 105 -1.11 10.53 8.80
CA TRP A 105 -2.54 10.50 8.52
C TRP A 105 -3.00 11.75 7.77
N ARG A 106 -4.13 11.66 7.06
CA ARG A 106 -4.73 12.81 6.34
C ARG A 106 -5.03 13.97 7.28
N GLU A 107 -5.57 13.67 8.45
CA GLU A 107 -5.90 14.63 9.51
C GLU A 107 -4.65 15.34 10.02
N THR A 108 -3.54 14.61 10.12
CA THR A 108 -2.24 15.16 10.50
C THR A 108 -1.76 16.18 9.47
N VAL A 109 -1.78 15.82 8.18
CA VAL A 109 -1.39 16.77 7.10
C VAL A 109 -2.32 17.99 7.08
N ALA A 110 -3.62 17.80 7.25
CA ALA A 110 -4.60 18.89 7.29
C ALA A 110 -4.38 19.84 8.49
N ALA A 111 -3.80 19.35 9.58
CA ALA A 111 -3.49 20.15 10.77
C ALA A 111 -2.13 20.91 10.69
N ILE A 112 -1.26 20.56 9.72
CA ILE A 112 0.01 21.26 9.53
C ILE A 112 -0.25 22.64 8.93
N THR A 113 0.07 23.68 9.67
CA THR A 113 -0.11 25.09 9.24
C THR A 113 1.16 25.72 8.69
N ASP A 114 2.33 25.13 8.94
CA ASP A 114 3.61 25.64 8.43
C ASP A 114 3.82 25.20 6.96
N PRO A 115 3.84 26.16 5.99
CA PRO A 115 4.06 25.83 4.59
C PRO A 115 5.45 25.25 4.30
N ALA A 116 6.44 25.51 5.16
CA ALA A 116 7.78 24.95 4.99
C ALA A 116 7.81 23.45 5.31
N VAL A 117 7.11 23.04 6.37
CA VAL A 117 6.94 21.62 6.73
C VAL A 117 6.18 20.89 5.65
N MET A 118 5.05 21.45 5.16
CA MET A 118 4.26 20.87 4.08
C MET A 118 5.10 20.63 2.81
N ARG A 119 5.89 21.65 2.44
CA ARG A 119 6.80 21.54 1.28
C ARG A 119 7.89 20.52 1.49
N LEU A 120 8.49 20.46 2.68
CA LEU A 120 9.54 19.48 3.01
C LEU A 120 9.00 18.06 2.90
N LEU A 121 7.87 17.76 3.54
CA LEU A 121 7.24 16.43 3.51
C LEU A 121 6.99 15.99 2.06
N MET A 122 6.32 16.85 1.27
CA MET A 122 5.99 16.45 -0.11
C MET A 122 7.26 16.36 -1.00
N THR A 123 8.27 17.21 -0.76
CA THR A 123 9.56 17.10 -1.47
C THR A 123 10.24 15.76 -1.16
N GLN A 124 10.26 15.31 0.10
CA GLN A 124 10.83 14.03 0.48
C GLN A 124 10.07 12.85 -0.14
N LEU A 125 8.72 12.90 -0.13
CA LEU A 125 7.87 11.88 -0.76
C LEU A 125 8.07 11.83 -2.28
N ALA A 126 8.09 12.97 -2.94
CA ALA A 126 8.34 13.07 -4.38
C ALA A 126 9.73 12.57 -4.76
N THR A 127 10.75 12.92 -3.97
CA THR A 127 12.14 12.43 -4.17
C THR A 127 12.21 10.91 -4.00
N PHE A 128 11.52 10.37 -2.98
CA PHE A 128 11.44 8.93 -2.76
C PHE A 128 10.77 8.21 -3.95
N LEU A 129 9.61 8.69 -4.40
CA LEU A 129 8.93 8.10 -5.57
C LEU A 129 9.76 8.23 -6.84
N GLY A 130 10.40 9.37 -7.06
CA GLY A 130 11.30 9.54 -8.21
C GLY A 130 12.46 8.53 -8.20
N ALA A 131 13.02 8.23 -7.00
CA ALA A 131 14.05 7.21 -6.85
C ALA A 131 13.50 5.78 -7.05
N LEU A 132 12.33 5.47 -6.47
CA LEU A 132 11.67 4.16 -6.59
C LEU A 132 11.32 3.86 -8.05
N HIS A 133 10.62 4.79 -8.71
CA HIS A 133 10.21 4.65 -10.11
C HIS A 133 11.39 4.68 -11.09
N GLY A 134 12.54 5.22 -10.66
CA GLY A 134 13.78 5.24 -11.42
C GLY A 134 14.62 3.96 -11.31
N ILE A 135 14.22 2.99 -10.50
CA ILE A 135 14.94 1.71 -10.38
C ILE A 135 14.82 0.96 -11.71
N PRO A 136 15.95 0.51 -12.31
CA PRO A 136 15.93 -0.28 -13.54
C PRO A 136 15.08 -1.56 -13.38
N THR A 137 14.08 -1.73 -14.24
CA THR A 137 13.10 -2.83 -14.11
C THR A 137 13.71 -4.22 -14.32
N ASP A 138 14.80 -4.32 -15.07
CA ASP A 138 15.57 -5.56 -15.27
C ASP A 138 16.17 -6.11 -13.97
N HIS A 139 16.47 -5.25 -13.00
CA HIS A 139 16.97 -5.67 -11.69
C HIS A 139 15.92 -6.47 -10.89
N VAL A 140 14.64 -6.20 -11.09
CA VAL A 140 13.53 -6.78 -10.31
C VAL A 140 12.55 -7.61 -11.13
N ALA A 141 12.74 -7.72 -12.45
CA ALA A 141 11.81 -8.40 -13.35
C ALA A 141 11.56 -9.87 -13.00
N ALA A 142 12.55 -10.54 -12.40
CA ALA A 142 12.40 -11.92 -11.94
C ALA A 142 11.50 -12.04 -10.70
N LEU A 143 11.35 -10.98 -9.93
CA LEU A 143 10.55 -10.92 -8.70
C LEU A 143 9.16 -10.37 -8.95
N LEU A 144 9.05 -9.40 -9.84
CA LEU A 144 7.84 -8.61 -10.08
C LEU A 144 7.40 -8.80 -11.54
N PRO A 145 6.41 -9.67 -11.80
CA PRO A 145 5.89 -9.86 -13.15
C PRO A 145 5.17 -8.59 -13.62
N VAL A 146 5.30 -8.30 -14.91
CA VAL A 146 4.51 -7.24 -15.55
C VAL A 146 3.10 -7.75 -15.79
N ALA A 147 2.11 -7.00 -15.29
CA ALA A 147 0.70 -7.30 -15.51
C ALA A 147 0.16 -6.59 -16.77
N ASP A 148 -0.88 -7.15 -17.39
CA ASP A 148 -1.70 -6.42 -18.35
C ASP A 148 -2.62 -5.46 -17.59
N TRP A 149 -2.20 -4.21 -17.49
CA TRP A 149 -2.90 -3.17 -16.75
C TRP A 149 -4.29 -2.87 -17.30
N ARG A 150 -4.48 -2.96 -18.61
CA ARG A 150 -5.81 -2.79 -19.20
C ARG A 150 -6.76 -3.91 -18.76
N GLN A 151 -6.27 -5.15 -18.79
CA GLN A 151 -7.06 -6.29 -18.36
C GLN A 151 -7.37 -6.23 -16.86
N LEU A 152 -6.42 -5.79 -16.02
CA LEU A 152 -6.66 -5.60 -14.59
C LEU A 152 -7.80 -4.61 -14.32
N TRP A 153 -7.77 -3.45 -14.97
CA TRP A 153 -8.81 -2.44 -14.76
C TRP A 153 -10.17 -2.84 -15.37
N ALA A 154 -10.17 -3.57 -16.49
CA ALA A 154 -11.41 -4.13 -17.05
C ALA A 154 -12.00 -5.19 -16.11
N GLY A 155 -11.16 -6.07 -15.55
CA GLY A 155 -11.59 -7.06 -14.56
C GLY A 155 -12.14 -6.42 -13.30
N LEU A 156 -11.49 -5.37 -12.78
CA LEU A 156 -12.02 -4.62 -11.64
C LEU A 156 -13.40 -4.00 -11.93
N GLU A 157 -13.60 -3.44 -13.14
CA GLU A 157 -14.93 -2.94 -13.53
C GLU A 157 -15.98 -4.04 -13.49
N GLU A 158 -15.67 -5.22 -14.03
CA GLU A 158 -16.59 -6.36 -14.04
C GLU A 158 -16.93 -6.82 -12.61
N GLU A 159 -15.96 -6.92 -11.72
CA GLU A 159 -16.15 -7.27 -10.32
C GLU A 159 -17.01 -6.23 -9.59
N ILE A 160 -16.74 -4.94 -9.77
CA ILE A 160 -17.55 -3.83 -9.21
C ILE A 160 -18.99 -3.92 -9.69
N ARG A 161 -19.23 -4.13 -10.99
CA ARG A 161 -20.57 -4.29 -11.55
C ARG A 161 -21.30 -5.47 -10.93
N ALA A 162 -20.63 -6.61 -10.83
CA ALA A 162 -21.23 -7.83 -10.32
C ALA A 162 -21.56 -7.73 -8.82
N ALA A 163 -20.63 -7.20 -8.02
CA ALA A 163 -20.73 -7.21 -6.57
C ALA A 163 -21.41 -5.96 -5.98
N LEU A 164 -21.17 -4.76 -6.55
CA LEU A 164 -21.60 -3.52 -5.92
C LEU A 164 -22.85 -2.89 -6.55
N PHE A 165 -23.09 -3.07 -7.85
CA PHE A 165 -24.27 -2.49 -8.49
C PHE A 165 -25.61 -2.91 -7.86
N PRO A 166 -25.80 -4.16 -7.37
CA PRO A 166 -27.02 -4.52 -6.64
C PRO A 166 -27.30 -3.64 -5.40
N HIS A 167 -26.29 -2.96 -4.87
CA HIS A 167 -26.36 -2.11 -3.67
C HIS A 167 -26.41 -0.61 -3.99
N LEU A 168 -26.39 -0.22 -5.27
CA LEU A 168 -26.25 1.16 -5.72
C LEU A 168 -27.47 1.63 -6.54
N PRO A 169 -27.81 2.93 -6.54
CA PRO A 169 -28.86 3.47 -7.39
C PRO A 169 -28.40 3.50 -8.88
N PRO A 170 -29.36 3.51 -9.83
CA PRO A 170 -29.06 3.56 -11.26
C PRO A 170 -28.17 4.72 -11.69
N SER A 171 -28.30 5.89 -11.05
CA SER A 171 -27.44 7.07 -11.30
C SER A 171 -25.96 6.80 -11.00
N ALA A 172 -25.67 6.07 -9.91
CA ALA A 172 -24.31 5.65 -9.57
C ALA A 172 -23.78 4.61 -10.57
N HIS A 173 -24.64 3.69 -11.06
CA HIS A 173 -24.23 2.75 -12.12
C HIS A 173 -23.74 3.48 -13.38
N GLU A 174 -24.51 4.48 -13.83
CA GLU A 174 -24.17 5.26 -15.02
C GLU A 174 -22.88 6.03 -14.80
N GLN A 175 -22.71 6.67 -13.65
CA GLN A 175 -21.52 7.44 -13.30
C GLN A 175 -20.25 6.56 -13.27
N ILE A 176 -20.31 5.41 -12.57
CA ILE A 176 -19.18 4.48 -12.46
C ILE A 176 -18.84 3.92 -13.85
N ALA A 177 -19.85 3.45 -14.59
CA ALA A 177 -19.66 2.89 -15.92
C ALA A 177 -19.03 3.90 -16.90
N ALA A 178 -19.54 5.14 -16.90
CA ALA A 178 -18.99 6.19 -17.77
C ALA A 178 -17.52 6.51 -17.44
N ARG A 179 -17.17 6.52 -16.14
CA ARG A 179 -15.79 6.77 -15.68
C ARG A 179 -14.84 5.65 -16.13
N PHE A 180 -15.20 4.39 -15.93
CA PHE A 180 -14.40 3.26 -16.41
C PHE A 180 -14.32 3.23 -17.92
N ALA A 181 -15.43 3.45 -18.63
CA ALA A 181 -15.44 3.47 -20.09
C ALA A 181 -14.54 4.60 -20.64
N ALA A 182 -14.56 5.81 -20.06
CA ALA A 182 -13.68 6.89 -20.45
C ALA A 182 -12.19 6.53 -20.26
N PHE A 183 -11.85 5.85 -19.16
CA PHE A 183 -10.48 5.45 -18.90
C PHE A 183 -10.02 4.29 -19.81
N LEU A 184 -10.83 3.22 -19.91
CA LEU A 184 -10.49 2.01 -20.65
C LEU A 184 -10.45 2.21 -22.17
N ASN A 185 -11.26 3.15 -22.71
CA ASN A 185 -11.30 3.41 -24.14
C ASN A 185 -10.21 4.37 -24.62
N ASP A 186 -9.49 5.04 -23.73
CA ASP A 186 -8.35 5.86 -24.11
C ASP A 186 -7.05 5.04 -24.06
N PRO A 187 -6.43 4.70 -25.23
CA PRO A 187 -5.17 3.96 -25.26
C PRO A 187 -4.01 4.74 -24.63
N GLY A 188 -4.10 6.07 -24.53
CA GLY A 188 -3.10 6.91 -23.88
C GLY A 188 -2.95 6.60 -22.39
N ASN A 189 -4.00 6.13 -21.73
CA ASN A 189 -3.94 5.73 -20.33
C ASN A 189 -3.10 4.47 -20.07
N PHE A 190 -2.76 3.72 -21.11
CA PHE A 190 -1.96 2.49 -21.04
C PHE A 190 -0.60 2.63 -21.75
N ALA A 191 -0.30 3.83 -22.28
CA ALA A 191 0.96 4.12 -23.00
C ALA A 191 2.06 4.61 -22.03
N PHE A 192 2.14 4.02 -20.84
CA PHE A 192 3.20 4.29 -19.87
C PHE A 192 4.27 3.19 -19.90
N MET A 193 5.49 3.53 -19.48
CA MET A 193 6.52 2.54 -19.20
C MET A 193 6.32 2.02 -17.78
N PRO A 194 6.15 0.71 -17.57
CA PRO A 194 6.06 0.15 -16.23
C PRO A 194 7.33 0.45 -15.43
N THR A 195 7.16 0.86 -14.19
CA THR A 195 8.23 1.13 -13.23
C THR A 195 8.03 0.28 -11.99
N VAL A 196 9.02 0.26 -11.09
CA VAL A 196 8.81 -0.26 -9.74
C VAL A 196 7.86 0.68 -9.01
N ILE A 197 6.71 0.19 -8.58
CA ILE A 197 5.75 0.94 -7.78
C ILE A 197 5.66 0.35 -6.38
N HIS A 198 5.30 1.18 -5.40
CA HIS A 198 4.97 0.73 -4.05
C HIS A 198 3.63 -0.02 -4.03
N GLY A 199 2.66 0.46 -4.80
CA GLY A 199 1.35 -0.15 -4.96
C GLY A 199 0.36 0.16 -3.84
N ASP A 200 0.85 0.59 -2.67
CA ASP A 200 0.06 1.06 -1.52
C ASP A 200 0.79 2.20 -0.80
N PHE A 201 1.09 3.29 -1.55
CA PHE A 201 1.81 4.47 -1.04
C PHE A 201 0.88 5.38 -0.22
N GLY A 202 0.07 4.75 0.65
CA GLY A 202 -0.98 5.39 1.44
C GLY A 202 -0.53 5.88 2.81
N THR A 203 -1.46 6.54 3.50
CA THR A 203 -1.22 7.27 4.76
C THR A 203 -0.66 6.40 5.89
N GLY A 204 -1.07 5.12 5.97
CA GLY A 204 -0.59 4.17 6.99
C GLY A 204 0.86 3.73 6.80
N ASN A 205 1.39 3.86 5.58
CA ASN A 205 2.71 3.32 5.18
C ASN A 205 3.79 4.40 5.10
N LEU A 206 3.45 5.65 5.35
CA LEU A 206 4.34 6.82 5.33
C LEU A 206 4.60 7.27 6.77
N LEU A 207 5.82 7.04 7.28
CA LEU A 207 6.18 7.42 8.65
C LEU A 207 6.88 8.77 8.69
N TRP A 208 6.52 9.59 9.67
CA TRP A 208 7.08 10.91 9.89
C TRP A 208 7.35 11.20 11.38
N ASP A 209 8.19 12.17 11.64
CA ASP A 209 8.46 12.69 12.98
C ASP A 209 7.84 14.08 13.11
N ALA A 210 6.87 14.22 13.99
CA ALA A 210 6.17 15.48 14.24
C ALA A 210 7.09 16.59 14.80
N HIS A 211 8.13 16.23 15.57
CA HIS A 211 9.07 17.19 16.13
C HIS A 211 10.07 17.70 15.08
N ALA A 212 10.55 16.79 14.23
CA ALA A 212 11.43 17.14 13.12
C ALA A 212 10.69 17.76 11.92
N GLY A 213 9.37 17.55 11.81
CA GLY A 213 8.57 17.95 10.68
C GLY A 213 9.00 17.28 9.37
N ALA A 214 9.47 16.05 9.43
CA ALA A 214 10.11 15.36 8.31
C ALA A 214 9.70 13.89 8.21
N MET A 215 9.76 13.32 7.00
CA MET A 215 9.58 11.88 6.78
C MET A 215 10.73 11.10 7.39
N THR A 216 10.41 9.96 8.00
CA THR A 216 11.38 9.07 8.64
C THR A 216 11.52 7.74 7.92
N ALA A 217 10.46 7.21 7.32
CA ALA A 217 10.49 5.92 6.64
C ALA A 217 9.28 5.71 5.72
N VAL A 218 9.39 4.72 4.85
CA VAL A 218 8.27 4.13 4.08
C VAL A 218 8.25 2.64 4.38
N ILE A 219 7.06 2.10 4.68
CA ILE A 219 6.88 0.70 5.09
C ILE A 219 5.84 -0.01 4.20
N ASP A 220 5.78 -1.33 4.32
CA ASP A 220 4.81 -2.23 3.68
C ASP A 220 4.88 -2.28 2.15
N PHE A 221 5.90 -2.99 1.66
CA PHE A 221 6.12 -3.24 0.23
C PHE A 221 5.39 -4.50 -0.28
N GLY A 222 4.42 -5.03 0.49
CA GLY A 222 3.68 -6.24 0.12
C GLY A 222 2.86 -6.12 -1.17
N SER A 223 2.52 -4.89 -1.57
CA SER A 223 1.80 -4.57 -2.82
C SER A 223 2.72 -4.07 -3.94
N ALA A 224 4.05 -4.06 -3.71
CA ALA A 224 4.99 -3.57 -4.71
C ALA A 224 4.97 -4.42 -5.99
N GLY A 225 5.08 -3.76 -7.13
CA GLY A 225 4.97 -4.39 -8.44
C GLY A 225 5.68 -3.64 -9.55
N LEU A 226 5.58 -4.16 -10.78
CA LEU A 226 5.89 -3.41 -11.99
C LEU A 226 4.59 -2.86 -12.58
N GLY A 227 4.46 -1.54 -12.61
CA GLY A 227 3.19 -0.93 -12.97
C GLY A 227 3.25 0.54 -13.36
N ASP A 228 2.07 1.15 -13.43
CA ASP A 228 1.93 2.58 -13.68
C ASP A 228 2.29 3.39 -12.43
N PRO A 229 3.34 4.22 -12.47
CA PRO A 229 3.73 5.08 -11.35
C PRO A 229 2.61 6.05 -10.90
N ALA A 230 1.61 6.30 -11.74
CA ALA A 230 0.45 7.11 -11.38
C ALA A 230 -0.38 6.49 -10.22
N LEU A 231 -0.25 5.18 -9.95
CA LEU A 231 -0.95 4.53 -8.82
C LEU A 231 -0.42 5.05 -7.47
N ASP A 232 0.89 5.21 -7.33
CA ASP A 232 1.48 5.77 -6.11
C ASP A 232 1.12 7.26 -5.94
N ILE A 233 1.00 7.99 -7.05
CA ILE A 233 0.52 9.37 -7.02
C ILE A 233 -0.96 9.44 -6.62
N ALA A 234 -1.78 8.47 -7.02
CA ALA A 234 -3.18 8.39 -6.61
C ALA A 234 -3.32 8.26 -5.08
N ALA A 235 -2.47 7.47 -4.45
CA ALA A 235 -2.44 7.34 -3.01
C ALA A 235 -2.11 8.69 -2.33
N LEU A 236 -1.15 9.45 -2.84
CA LEU A 236 -0.83 10.80 -2.35
C LEU A 236 -1.97 11.80 -2.57
N LEU A 237 -2.79 11.65 -3.61
CA LEU A 237 -3.94 12.54 -3.83
C LEU A 237 -4.99 12.44 -2.71
N THR A 238 -4.95 11.43 -1.87
CA THR A 238 -5.78 11.36 -0.66
C THR A 238 -5.51 12.50 0.32
N TYR A 239 -4.31 13.09 0.31
CA TYR A 239 -3.97 14.30 1.06
C TYR A 239 -4.46 15.60 0.39
N GLY A 240 -4.98 15.52 -0.81
CA GLY A 240 -5.41 16.65 -1.64
C GLY A 240 -4.38 17.07 -2.68
N GLU A 241 -4.87 17.44 -3.85
CA GLU A 241 -4.03 17.84 -4.99
C GLU A 241 -3.12 19.05 -4.71
N PRO A 242 -3.52 20.08 -3.92
CA PRO A 242 -2.63 21.18 -3.55
C PRO A 242 -1.36 20.71 -2.83
N PHE A 243 -1.45 19.69 -1.97
CA PHE A 243 -0.28 19.08 -1.33
C PHE A 243 0.63 18.37 -2.36
N VAL A 244 0.05 17.53 -3.22
CA VAL A 244 0.79 16.79 -4.26
C VAL A 244 1.55 17.72 -5.20
N ARG A 245 0.96 18.87 -5.57
CA ARG A 245 1.60 19.86 -6.43
C ARG A 245 2.89 20.46 -5.86
N LEU A 246 3.07 20.45 -4.53
CA LEU A 246 4.32 20.90 -3.90
C LEU A 246 5.52 20.00 -4.26
N GLY A 247 5.27 18.76 -4.68
CA GLY A 247 6.29 17.79 -5.07
C GLY A 247 6.77 17.90 -6.52
N PHE A 248 6.09 18.66 -7.39
CA PHE A 248 6.40 18.71 -8.83
C PHE A 248 7.81 19.20 -9.14
N ALA A 249 8.37 20.07 -8.29
CA ALA A 249 9.75 20.51 -8.46
C ALA A 249 10.77 19.40 -8.22
N ALA A 250 10.47 18.46 -7.31
CA ALA A 250 11.34 17.34 -6.98
C ALA A 250 11.13 16.14 -7.94
N TYR A 251 9.89 15.95 -8.42
CA TYR A 251 9.55 14.89 -9.39
C TYR A 251 8.58 15.43 -10.46
N PRO A 252 9.09 16.13 -11.50
CA PRO A 252 8.25 16.80 -12.49
C PRO A 252 7.30 15.88 -13.26
N ALA A 253 7.66 14.62 -13.46
CA ALA A 253 6.81 13.66 -14.17
C ALA A 253 5.46 13.40 -13.48
N MET A 254 5.33 13.69 -12.17
CA MET A 254 4.05 13.56 -11.44
C MET A 254 2.93 14.38 -12.10
N GLU A 255 3.23 15.55 -12.68
CA GLU A 255 2.22 16.39 -13.31
C GLU A 255 1.53 15.67 -14.48
N THR A 256 2.30 14.94 -15.28
CA THR A 256 1.77 14.16 -16.42
C THR A 256 1.01 12.91 -15.99
N MET A 257 1.21 12.45 -14.77
CA MET A 257 0.53 11.28 -14.20
C MET A 257 -0.84 11.62 -13.60
N LEU A 258 -1.11 12.90 -13.29
CA LEU A 258 -2.33 13.32 -12.58
C LEU A 258 -3.64 12.84 -13.23
N PRO A 259 -3.84 12.85 -14.54
CA PRO A 259 -5.10 12.37 -15.13
C PRO A 259 -5.38 10.90 -14.76
N ARG A 260 -4.38 10.03 -14.89
CA ARG A 260 -4.51 8.61 -14.51
C ARG A 260 -4.63 8.44 -12.99
N ALA A 261 -3.83 9.18 -12.21
CA ALA A 261 -3.87 9.15 -10.75
C ALA A 261 -5.27 9.54 -10.20
N ARG A 262 -5.94 10.53 -10.78
CA ARG A 262 -7.32 10.89 -10.41
C ARG A 262 -8.31 9.77 -10.70
N PHE A 263 -8.16 9.09 -11.83
CA PHE A 263 -8.98 7.91 -12.09
C PHE A 263 -8.74 6.83 -11.03
N TYR A 264 -7.49 6.47 -10.76
CA TYR A 264 -7.15 5.46 -9.74
C TYR A 264 -7.71 5.82 -8.37
N LEU A 265 -7.49 7.06 -7.90
CA LEU A 265 -8.07 7.55 -6.64
C LEU A 265 -9.60 7.37 -6.61
N SER A 266 -10.28 7.63 -7.72
CA SER A 266 -11.73 7.53 -7.79
C SER A 266 -12.28 6.10 -7.64
N THR A 267 -11.41 5.11 -7.73
CA THR A 267 -11.76 3.68 -7.55
C THR A 267 -11.50 3.16 -6.16
N PHE A 268 -10.72 3.86 -5.30
CA PHE A 268 -10.30 3.33 -4.00
C PHE A 268 -11.48 2.95 -3.09
N LEU A 269 -12.47 3.82 -2.99
CA LEU A 269 -13.66 3.51 -2.19
C LEU A 269 -14.47 2.35 -2.77
N LEU A 270 -14.54 2.22 -4.09
CA LEU A 270 -15.18 1.06 -4.73
C LEU A 270 -14.40 -0.22 -4.45
N GLN A 271 -13.07 -0.16 -4.43
CA GLN A 271 -12.23 -1.31 -4.07
C GLN A 271 -12.38 -1.67 -2.58
N GLU A 272 -12.51 -0.68 -1.70
CA GLU A 272 -12.82 -0.91 -0.27
C GLU A 272 -14.17 -1.60 -0.09
N ALA A 273 -15.22 -1.11 -0.77
CA ALA A 273 -16.53 -1.74 -0.74
C ALA A 273 -16.52 -3.16 -1.31
N LEU A 274 -15.81 -3.37 -2.42
CA LEU A 274 -15.65 -4.69 -3.05
C LEU A 274 -14.97 -5.68 -2.09
N TYR A 275 -13.89 -5.24 -1.43
CA TYR A 275 -13.24 -6.02 -0.38
C TYR A 275 -14.23 -6.38 0.74
N GLY A 276 -15.03 -5.40 1.19
CA GLY A 276 -16.03 -5.62 2.23
C GLY A 276 -17.06 -6.68 1.85
N VAL A 277 -17.54 -6.68 0.60
CA VAL A 277 -18.46 -7.72 0.10
C VAL A 277 -17.78 -9.10 0.06
N GLN A 278 -16.52 -9.16 -0.38
CA GLN A 278 -15.77 -10.42 -0.52
C GLN A 278 -15.37 -11.05 0.82
N HIS A 279 -15.30 -10.25 1.91
CA HIS A 279 -14.81 -10.69 3.22
C HIS A 279 -15.85 -10.55 4.34
N ASP A 280 -17.12 -10.30 4.01
CA ASP A 280 -18.21 -10.11 4.98
C ASP A 280 -17.91 -8.98 5.99
N ASP A 281 -17.29 -7.86 5.53
CA ASP A 281 -17.04 -6.64 6.31
C ASP A 281 -18.05 -5.54 5.94
N PRO A 282 -19.17 -5.42 6.68
CA PRO A 282 -20.21 -4.44 6.38
C PRO A 282 -19.76 -2.99 6.56
N ASP A 283 -18.80 -2.74 7.45
CA ASP A 283 -18.29 -1.38 7.69
C ASP A 283 -17.46 -0.89 6.49
N ALA A 284 -16.67 -1.76 5.86
CA ALA A 284 -15.97 -1.45 4.63
C ALA A 284 -16.93 -1.22 3.46
N VAL A 285 -18.01 -2.00 3.37
CA VAL A 285 -19.08 -1.79 2.37
C VAL A 285 -19.72 -0.42 2.57
N GLU A 286 -20.12 -0.08 3.79
CA GLU A 286 -20.76 1.21 4.10
C GLU A 286 -19.83 2.38 3.76
N ARG A 287 -18.59 2.36 4.26
CA ARG A 287 -17.62 3.41 3.96
C ARG A 287 -17.41 3.61 2.47
N GLY A 288 -17.24 2.52 1.73
CA GLY A 288 -16.97 2.56 0.30
C GLY A 288 -18.16 3.00 -0.56
N LEU A 289 -19.39 2.69 -0.17
CA LEU A 289 -20.60 3.01 -0.93
C LEU A 289 -21.26 4.34 -0.55
N THR A 290 -21.05 4.85 0.67
CA THR A 290 -21.67 6.09 1.16
C THR A 290 -21.63 7.25 0.16
N PRO A 291 -20.49 7.56 -0.53
CA PRO A 291 -20.46 8.66 -1.49
C PRO A 291 -21.35 8.48 -2.71
N TYR A 292 -21.77 7.26 -3.01
CA TYR A 292 -22.59 6.92 -4.16
C TYR A 292 -24.09 6.76 -3.82
N LEU A 293 -24.42 6.75 -2.52
CA LEU A 293 -25.81 6.61 -2.03
C LEU A 293 -26.48 7.94 -1.79
N THR A 294 -25.72 9.02 -1.66
CA THR A 294 -26.26 10.38 -1.52
C THR A 294 -26.56 10.96 -2.89
N ASP A 295 -27.83 11.23 -3.18
CA ASP A 295 -28.25 11.95 -4.38
C ASP A 295 -27.53 13.31 -4.43
N GLU A 296 -26.85 13.62 -5.55
CA GLU A 296 -26.22 14.93 -5.81
C GLU A 296 -27.23 16.10 -5.95
N GLY A 297 -28.38 15.97 -5.31
CA GLY A 297 -29.44 16.99 -5.30
C GLY A 297 -29.15 18.20 -4.38
N GLU A 298 -28.14 18.16 -3.51
CA GLU A 298 -27.92 19.19 -2.49
C GLU A 298 -26.58 19.97 -2.60
N ARG A 299 -25.86 19.86 -3.71
CA ARG A 299 -24.68 20.73 -3.94
C ARG A 299 -24.95 21.65 -5.14
N GLY A 300 -25.80 22.65 -4.89
CA GLY A 300 -25.97 23.84 -5.71
C GLY A 300 -25.07 24.98 -5.23
#